data_2aa4609c3dfdb9d5a324373ab35805b4
#
_entry.id   2aa4609c3dfdb9d5a324373ab35805b4
#
_cell.length_a   1.000
_cell.length_b   1.000
_cell.length_c   1.000
_cell.angle_alpha   90.00
_cell.angle_beta   90.00
_cell.angle_gamma   90.00
#
_symmetry.space_group_name_H-M   'P 1'
#
loop_
_entity.id
_entity.type
_entity.pdbx_description
1 polymer ?
#
loop_
_entity_poly.entity_id
_entity_poly.type
_entity_poly.pdbx_seq_one_letter_code
_entity_poly.pdbx_strand_id
1 'polypeptide(L)'
;LSRVGTFMIIFPAIDLKDGKCVRLIQGDFKQSTTYNESPLEQAKIFEDSGVEYLHCVDLDGALKGNFENIKSIEQIKKNTNLKIQFGGGVRNIERVERLINIGVNNVIIGTSAFENKTFFEKSVCNYPNRISIALDIKQNQIATKGWKEVKDLQISDFLKSIEDLNINSIIITDVMRDGMKQGINFEMLENVMVQTKIDCVASGGVSNISDLIILKKKNYSQIKGVIVGKAIYDKNIDIAEALKIVR
;
A
#
# COMPACT_ATOMS: atom_id res chain seq x y z
N LEU A 1 -20.87 21.57 0.12
CA LEU A 1 -21.39 20.48 0.97
C LEU A 1 -20.18 19.84 1.67
N SER A 2 -19.98 20.18 2.97
CA SER A 2 -18.96 19.57 3.81
C SER A 2 -19.26 18.07 3.91
N ARG A 3 -18.33 17.23 3.43
CA ARG A 3 -18.37 15.80 3.74
C ARG A 3 -18.30 15.66 5.26
N VAL A 4 -19.36 15.22 5.87
CA VAL A 4 -19.42 14.84 7.29
C VAL A 4 -18.36 13.77 7.51
N GLY A 5 -17.40 14.02 8.41
CA GLY A 5 -16.31 13.16 8.85
C GLY A 5 -15.81 12.13 7.81
N THR A 6 -14.72 12.44 7.11
CA THR A 6 -14.14 11.50 6.15
C THR A 6 -13.78 10.20 6.86
N PHE A 7 -14.49 9.12 6.52
CA PHE A 7 -14.15 7.76 6.95
C PHE A 7 -12.77 7.42 6.36
N MET A 8 -11.82 7.05 7.20
CA MET A 8 -10.47 6.68 6.78
C MET A 8 -10.26 5.19 6.98
N ILE A 9 -9.71 4.52 5.99
CA ILE A 9 -9.46 3.07 6.01
C ILE A 9 -8.11 2.78 6.67
N ILE A 10 -8.07 1.82 7.59
CA ILE A 10 -6.82 1.20 8.03
C ILE A 10 -6.55 -0.02 7.17
N PHE A 11 -5.36 -0.08 6.61
CA PHE A 11 -4.83 -1.22 5.89
C PHE A 11 -3.68 -1.84 6.70
N PRO A 12 -3.93 -2.86 7.55
CA PRO A 12 -2.84 -3.66 8.09
C PRO A 12 -2.05 -4.27 6.94
N ALA A 13 -0.72 -4.31 7.08
CA ALA A 13 0.15 -4.77 6.01
C ALA A 13 0.70 -6.18 6.28
N ILE A 14 0.62 -7.05 5.27
CA ILE A 14 1.30 -8.34 5.20
C ILE A 14 2.30 -8.29 4.05
N ASP A 15 3.60 -8.32 4.38
CA ASP A 15 4.66 -8.53 3.39
C ASP A 15 4.94 -10.02 3.31
N LEU A 16 4.92 -10.55 2.08
CA LEU A 16 5.10 -11.97 1.79
C LEU A 16 6.51 -12.22 1.27
N LYS A 17 7.24 -13.09 1.96
CA LYS A 17 8.56 -13.56 1.55
C LYS A 17 8.69 -15.04 1.89
N ASP A 18 9.08 -15.87 0.92
CA ASP A 18 9.23 -17.32 1.07
C ASP A 18 7.98 -17.98 1.70
N GLY A 19 6.77 -17.49 1.36
CA GLY A 19 5.49 -18.00 1.86
C GLY A 19 5.13 -17.55 3.28
N LYS A 20 5.89 -16.66 3.91
CA LYS A 20 5.73 -16.20 5.30
C LYS A 20 5.38 -14.72 5.37
N CYS A 21 4.83 -14.31 6.53
CA CYS A 21 4.64 -12.89 6.86
C CYS A 21 5.91 -12.31 7.45
N VAL A 22 6.49 -11.33 6.77
CA VAL A 22 7.71 -10.68 7.21
C VAL A 22 7.55 -9.16 7.28
N ARG A 23 8.51 -8.47 7.89
CA ARG A 23 8.69 -7.02 7.77
C ARG A 23 10.15 -6.73 7.52
N LEU A 24 10.39 -5.80 6.59
CA LEU A 24 11.71 -5.28 6.30
C LEU A 24 11.94 -3.96 7.04
N ILE A 25 13.19 -3.57 7.20
CA ILE A 25 13.57 -2.22 7.63
C ILE A 25 14.03 -1.47 6.38
N GLN A 26 13.35 -0.37 6.02
CA GLN A 26 13.64 0.44 4.82
C GLN A 26 13.80 -0.40 3.54
N GLY A 27 13.02 -1.48 3.41
CA GLY A 27 13.07 -2.38 2.26
C GLY A 27 14.32 -3.26 2.15
N ASP A 28 15.18 -3.29 3.17
CA ASP A 28 16.38 -4.14 3.16
C ASP A 28 16.03 -5.62 3.38
N PHE A 29 16.15 -6.43 2.34
CA PHE A 29 15.88 -7.87 2.38
C PHE A 29 16.79 -8.66 3.35
N LYS A 30 17.93 -8.10 3.74
CA LYS A 30 18.83 -8.70 4.73
C LYS A 30 18.35 -8.44 6.15
N GLN A 31 17.54 -7.42 6.36
CA GLN A 31 16.96 -7.03 7.65
C GLN A 31 15.48 -7.42 7.69
N SER A 32 15.21 -8.71 7.51
CA SER A 32 13.87 -9.28 7.50
C SER A 32 13.57 -9.95 8.84
N THR A 33 12.44 -9.61 9.44
CA THR A 33 11.91 -10.28 10.64
C THR A 33 10.65 -11.03 10.24
N THR A 34 10.58 -12.33 10.55
CA THR A 34 9.36 -13.14 10.38
C THR A 34 8.46 -12.94 11.59
N TYR A 35 7.22 -12.56 11.37
CA TYR A 35 6.21 -12.37 12.42
C TYR A 35 5.19 -13.50 12.47
N ASN A 36 4.92 -14.14 11.33
CA ASN A 36 4.02 -15.29 11.26
C ASN A 36 4.45 -16.21 10.11
N GLU A 37 4.49 -17.52 10.38
CA GLU A 37 4.79 -18.54 9.39
C GLU A 37 3.64 -18.74 8.38
N SER A 38 2.41 -18.37 8.76
CA SER A 38 1.20 -18.52 7.94
C SER A 38 0.57 -17.17 7.61
N PRO A 39 0.62 -16.71 6.35
CA PRO A 39 -0.10 -15.52 5.92
C PRO A 39 -1.62 -15.59 6.14
N LEU A 40 -2.21 -16.79 6.00
CA LEU A 40 -3.64 -16.99 6.24
C LEU A 40 -4.00 -16.79 7.72
N GLU A 41 -3.22 -17.35 8.64
CA GLU A 41 -3.46 -17.15 10.08
C GLU A 41 -3.33 -15.67 10.46
N GLN A 42 -2.35 -14.97 9.90
CA GLN A 42 -2.19 -13.54 10.14
C GLN A 42 -3.37 -12.73 9.59
N ALA A 43 -3.87 -13.08 8.41
CA ALA A 43 -5.04 -12.43 7.82
C ALA A 43 -6.31 -12.66 8.66
N LYS A 44 -6.51 -13.86 9.20
CA LYS A 44 -7.62 -14.16 10.11
C LYS A 44 -7.53 -13.36 11.41
N ILE A 45 -6.34 -13.24 12.02
CA ILE A 45 -6.12 -12.40 13.20
C ILE A 45 -6.56 -10.95 12.92
N PHE A 46 -6.26 -10.43 11.74
CA PHE A 46 -6.69 -9.09 11.35
C PHE A 46 -8.21 -9.02 11.14
N GLU A 47 -8.81 -9.99 10.45
CA GLU A 47 -10.25 -10.05 10.23
C GLU A 47 -11.01 -10.12 11.57
N ASP A 48 -10.57 -10.99 12.50
CA ASP A 48 -11.16 -11.16 13.84
C ASP A 48 -11.04 -9.88 14.68
N SER A 49 -10.05 -9.03 14.40
CA SER A 49 -9.91 -7.70 15.02
C SER A 49 -10.86 -6.64 14.44
N GLY A 50 -11.70 -7.00 13.46
CA GLY A 50 -12.69 -6.12 12.84
C GLY A 50 -12.18 -5.33 11.63
N VAL A 51 -11.03 -5.70 11.08
CA VAL A 51 -10.47 -5.14 9.84
C VAL A 51 -11.26 -5.65 8.64
N GLU A 52 -11.55 -4.75 7.70
CA GLU A 52 -12.19 -5.10 6.42
C GLU A 52 -11.21 -5.08 5.24
N TYR A 53 -10.11 -4.37 5.36
CA TYR A 53 -9.15 -4.14 4.29
C TYR A 53 -7.76 -4.63 4.67
N LEU A 54 -7.04 -5.17 3.69
CA LEU A 54 -5.70 -5.69 3.88
C LEU A 54 -4.77 -5.18 2.77
N HIS A 55 -3.58 -4.75 3.14
CA HIS A 55 -2.50 -4.46 2.20
C HIS A 55 -1.53 -5.63 2.16
N CYS A 56 -1.31 -6.20 0.97
CA CYS A 56 -0.38 -7.30 0.77
C CYS A 56 0.68 -6.96 -0.26
N VAL A 57 1.93 -7.30 0.01
CA VAL A 57 3.05 -7.14 -0.92
C VAL A 57 3.80 -8.45 -1.09
N ASP A 58 3.94 -8.91 -2.34
CA ASP A 58 4.83 -10.01 -2.69
C ASP A 58 6.26 -9.48 -2.89
N LEU A 59 7.08 -9.59 -1.83
CA LEU A 59 8.46 -9.11 -1.84
C LEU A 59 9.34 -9.92 -2.80
N ASP A 60 9.15 -11.24 -2.87
CA ASP A 60 9.86 -12.09 -3.82
C ASP A 60 9.47 -11.76 -5.26
N GLY A 61 8.17 -11.53 -5.49
CA GLY A 61 7.64 -11.06 -6.77
C GLY A 61 8.20 -9.71 -7.19
N ALA A 62 8.35 -8.78 -6.25
CA ALA A 62 8.93 -7.47 -6.51
C ALA A 62 10.39 -7.59 -7.00
N LEU A 63 11.17 -8.50 -6.42
CA LEU A 63 12.56 -8.76 -6.81
C LEU A 63 12.67 -9.52 -8.13
N LYS A 64 12.05 -10.71 -8.19
CA LYS A 64 12.22 -11.66 -9.29
C LYS A 64 11.31 -11.34 -10.49
N GLY A 65 10.28 -10.55 -10.26
CA GLY A 65 9.27 -10.22 -11.25
C GLY A 65 8.28 -11.35 -11.53
N ASN A 66 8.18 -12.35 -10.69
CA ASN A 66 7.22 -13.45 -10.75
C ASN A 66 6.27 -13.40 -9.54
N PHE A 67 5.10 -14.05 -9.64
CA PHE A 67 4.25 -14.26 -8.47
C PHE A 67 4.75 -15.46 -7.67
N GLU A 68 5.61 -15.23 -6.70
CA GLU A 68 6.15 -16.29 -5.86
C GLU A 68 5.16 -16.67 -4.76
N ASN A 69 4.42 -15.68 -4.20
CA ASN A 69 3.54 -15.87 -3.06
C ASN A 69 2.04 -15.85 -3.41
N ILE A 70 1.67 -16.04 -4.68
CA ILE A 70 0.28 -15.94 -5.14
C ILE A 70 -0.65 -16.94 -4.43
N LYS A 71 -0.15 -18.14 -4.10
CA LYS A 71 -0.91 -19.16 -3.37
C LYS A 71 -1.37 -18.68 -1.99
N SER A 72 -0.57 -17.87 -1.32
CA SER A 72 -0.95 -17.27 -0.03
C SER A 72 -2.13 -16.33 -0.20
N ILE A 73 -2.17 -15.54 -1.27
CA ILE A 73 -3.30 -14.63 -1.57
C ILE A 73 -4.55 -15.43 -1.93
N GLU A 74 -4.44 -16.49 -2.73
CA GLU A 74 -5.55 -17.41 -3.04
C GLU A 74 -6.15 -18.00 -1.77
N GLN A 75 -5.31 -18.44 -0.82
CA GLN A 75 -5.76 -18.98 0.46
C GLN A 75 -6.45 -17.92 1.33
N ILE A 76 -5.90 -16.72 1.42
CA ILE A 76 -6.52 -15.62 2.18
C ILE A 76 -7.88 -15.28 1.56
N LYS A 77 -7.98 -15.09 0.25
CA LYS A 77 -9.24 -14.77 -0.43
C LYS A 77 -10.30 -15.85 -0.28
N LYS A 78 -9.90 -17.13 -0.26
CA LYS A 78 -10.82 -18.26 -0.09
C LYS A 78 -11.38 -18.38 1.33
N ASN A 79 -10.60 -17.95 2.34
CA ASN A 79 -10.89 -18.25 3.75
C ASN A 79 -11.18 -17.00 4.60
N THR A 80 -11.24 -15.80 4.00
CA THR A 80 -11.58 -14.54 4.66
C THR A 80 -12.46 -13.68 3.75
N ASN A 81 -13.17 -12.71 4.33
CA ASN A 81 -13.94 -11.69 3.60
C ASN A 81 -13.14 -10.41 3.35
N LEU A 82 -11.85 -10.41 3.65
CA LEU A 82 -10.99 -9.24 3.53
C LEU A 82 -10.94 -8.70 2.10
N LYS A 83 -11.05 -7.40 1.99
CA LYS A 83 -10.83 -6.64 0.75
C LYS A 83 -9.33 -6.39 0.62
N ILE A 84 -8.69 -7.05 -0.35
CA ILE A 84 -7.22 -7.03 -0.50
C ILE A 84 -6.82 -6.01 -1.55
N GLN A 85 -5.87 -5.14 -1.19
CA GLN A 85 -5.01 -4.45 -2.16
C GLN A 85 -3.65 -5.16 -2.21
N PHE A 86 -3.19 -5.49 -3.41
CA PHE A 86 -2.01 -6.35 -3.60
C PHE A 86 -1.02 -5.74 -4.59
N GLY A 87 0.25 -5.74 -4.21
CA GLY A 87 1.39 -5.33 -5.04
C GLY A 87 2.54 -6.32 -5.00
N GLY A 88 3.58 -6.01 -5.77
CA GLY A 88 4.77 -6.85 -5.90
C GLY A 88 4.78 -7.65 -7.20
N GLY A 89 5.73 -7.32 -8.09
CA GLY A 89 5.95 -8.04 -9.34
C GLY A 89 4.90 -7.86 -10.45
N VAL A 90 3.98 -6.90 -10.33
CA VAL A 90 2.95 -6.62 -11.35
C VAL A 90 3.58 -5.86 -12.52
N ARG A 91 3.87 -6.55 -13.64
CA ARG A 91 4.62 -5.98 -14.77
C ARG A 91 3.96 -6.15 -16.13
N ASN A 92 2.84 -6.87 -16.23
CA ASN A 92 2.08 -7.08 -17.46
C ASN A 92 0.60 -7.26 -17.17
N ILE A 93 -0.22 -7.23 -18.23
CA ILE A 93 -1.68 -7.27 -18.13
C ILE A 93 -2.20 -8.64 -17.64
N GLU A 94 -1.54 -9.72 -18.00
CA GLU A 94 -1.91 -11.08 -17.62
C GLU A 94 -1.82 -11.25 -16.09
N ARG A 95 -0.89 -10.56 -15.43
CA ARG A 95 -0.78 -10.55 -13.96
C ARG A 95 -1.88 -9.74 -13.31
N VAL A 96 -2.22 -8.59 -13.88
CA VAL A 96 -3.37 -7.82 -13.41
C VAL A 96 -4.63 -8.67 -13.49
N GLU A 97 -4.88 -9.29 -14.64
CA GLU A 97 -6.01 -10.17 -14.90
C GLU A 97 -6.09 -11.34 -13.91
N ARG A 98 -4.97 -12.01 -13.69
CA ARG A 98 -4.88 -13.11 -12.72
C ARG A 98 -5.26 -12.66 -11.30
N LEU A 99 -4.75 -11.52 -10.83
CA LEU A 99 -5.08 -10.98 -9.51
C LEU A 99 -6.57 -10.63 -9.39
N ILE A 100 -7.14 -9.99 -10.41
CA ILE A 100 -8.58 -9.68 -10.46
C ILE A 100 -9.42 -10.96 -10.42
N ASN A 101 -9.03 -12.00 -11.16
CA ASN A 101 -9.74 -13.30 -11.21
C ASN A 101 -9.66 -14.06 -9.86
N ILE A 102 -8.58 -13.92 -9.10
CA ILE A 102 -8.46 -14.45 -7.73
C ILE A 102 -9.41 -13.71 -6.77
N GLY A 103 -9.90 -12.52 -7.12
CA GLY A 103 -10.75 -11.69 -6.28
C GLY A 103 -10.01 -10.60 -5.50
N VAL A 104 -8.76 -10.28 -5.87
CA VAL A 104 -8.05 -9.12 -5.32
C VAL A 104 -8.84 -7.87 -5.67
N ASN A 105 -9.14 -7.03 -4.69
CA ASN A 105 -10.01 -5.87 -4.85
C ASN A 105 -9.31 -4.71 -5.56
N ASN A 106 -8.00 -4.55 -5.33
CA ASN A 106 -7.22 -3.49 -5.91
C ASN A 106 -5.79 -3.96 -6.20
N VAL A 107 -5.33 -3.76 -7.43
CA VAL A 107 -3.99 -4.14 -7.87
C VAL A 107 -3.07 -2.93 -7.82
N ILE A 108 -1.94 -3.07 -7.13
CA ILE A 108 -0.97 -2.00 -6.96
C ILE A 108 0.15 -2.18 -7.98
N ILE A 109 0.38 -1.15 -8.79
CA ILE A 109 1.46 -1.07 -9.76
C ILE A 109 2.48 -0.04 -9.26
N GLY A 110 3.70 -0.49 -8.98
CA GLY A 110 4.81 0.37 -8.59
C GLY A 110 5.69 0.73 -9.79
N THR A 111 6.93 0.26 -9.81
CA THR A 111 7.96 0.56 -10.83
C THR A 111 7.43 0.56 -12.26
N SER A 112 6.56 -0.39 -12.62
CA SER A 112 6.02 -0.51 -13.98
C SER A 112 5.11 0.65 -14.40
N ALA A 113 4.51 1.38 -13.46
CA ALA A 113 3.73 2.58 -13.77
C ALA A 113 4.63 3.70 -14.34
N PHE A 114 5.89 3.73 -13.91
CA PHE A 114 6.88 4.72 -14.33
C PHE A 114 7.72 4.26 -15.53
N GLU A 115 7.84 2.96 -15.78
CA GLU A 115 8.70 2.39 -16.81
C GLU A 115 7.96 1.95 -18.07
N ASN A 116 6.66 1.63 -17.96
CA ASN A 116 5.84 1.14 -19.07
C ASN A 116 4.46 1.80 -19.07
N LYS A 117 4.41 3.03 -19.58
CA LYS A 117 3.18 3.83 -19.65
C LYS A 117 2.04 3.09 -20.36
N THR A 118 2.32 2.44 -21.49
CA THR A 118 1.32 1.71 -22.27
C THR A 118 0.67 0.58 -21.47
N PHE A 119 1.47 -0.21 -20.76
CA PHE A 119 0.96 -1.25 -19.87
C PHE A 119 0.10 -0.66 -18.75
N PHE A 120 0.58 0.42 -18.11
CA PHE A 120 -0.12 1.04 -17.01
C PHE A 120 -1.49 1.60 -17.45
N GLU A 121 -1.52 2.41 -18.51
CA GLU A 121 -2.76 3.00 -19.05
C GLU A 121 -3.75 1.91 -19.50
N LYS A 122 -3.27 0.84 -20.18
CA LYS A 122 -4.10 -0.31 -20.56
C LYS A 122 -4.69 -1.00 -19.32
N SER A 123 -3.91 -1.14 -18.24
CA SER A 123 -4.39 -1.75 -17.00
C SER A 123 -5.51 -0.92 -16.37
N VAL A 124 -5.35 0.40 -16.31
CA VAL A 124 -6.38 1.31 -15.78
C VAL A 124 -7.63 1.32 -16.66
N CYS A 125 -7.47 1.32 -17.98
CA CYS A 125 -8.59 1.29 -18.92
C CYS A 125 -9.41 -0.01 -18.81
N ASN A 126 -8.74 -1.16 -18.72
CA ASN A 126 -9.42 -2.46 -18.62
C ASN A 126 -10.06 -2.67 -17.24
N TYR A 127 -9.49 -2.09 -16.19
CA TYR A 127 -9.92 -2.29 -14.80
C TYR A 127 -10.08 -0.95 -14.05
N PRO A 128 -11.03 -0.09 -14.48
CA PRO A 128 -11.21 1.24 -13.88
C PRO A 128 -11.52 1.12 -12.38
N ASN A 129 -10.93 2.00 -11.59
CA ASN A 129 -11.04 2.02 -10.12
C ASN A 129 -10.55 0.73 -9.41
N ARG A 130 -9.79 -0.13 -10.09
CA ARG A 130 -9.21 -1.36 -9.54
C ARG A 130 -7.66 -1.32 -9.52
N ILE A 131 -7.07 -0.26 -10.02
CA ILE A 131 -5.63 -0.06 -10.07
C ILE A 131 -5.23 1.08 -9.15
N SER A 132 -4.22 0.85 -8.31
CA SER A 132 -3.54 1.88 -7.52
C SER A 132 -2.08 1.97 -7.93
N ILE A 133 -1.47 3.12 -7.65
CA ILE A 133 -0.05 3.36 -7.88
C ILE A 133 0.69 3.33 -6.54
N ALA A 134 1.83 2.63 -6.48
CA ALA A 134 2.80 2.83 -5.40
C ALA A 134 3.75 3.97 -5.81
N LEU A 135 3.59 5.11 -5.16
CA LEU A 135 4.47 6.27 -5.25
C LEU A 135 5.41 6.27 -4.04
N ASP A 136 6.51 5.56 -4.19
CA ASP A 136 7.52 5.45 -3.16
C ASP A 136 8.50 6.60 -3.27
N ILE A 137 8.67 7.38 -2.20
CA ILE A 137 9.46 8.62 -2.21
C ILE A 137 10.68 8.44 -1.30
N LYS A 138 11.85 8.70 -1.87
CA LYS A 138 13.14 8.70 -1.18
C LYS A 138 13.85 10.02 -1.45
N GLN A 139 14.07 10.83 -0.41
CA GLN A 139 14.73 12.14 -0.55
C GLN A 139 14.11 13.03 -1.66
N ASN A 140 12.77 13.13 -1.68
CA ASN A 140 11.98 13.87 -2.67
C ASN A 140 12.08 13.37 -4.12
N GLN A 141 12.58 12.17 -4.36
CA GLN A 141 12.65 11.52 -5.65
C GLN A 141 11.82 10.23 -5.67
N ILE A 142 11.32 9.86 -6.85
CA ILE A 142 10.56 8.61 -7.03
C ILE A 142 11.51 7.42 -6.96
N ALA A 143 11.31 6.54 -5.98
CA ALA A 143 12.06 5.31 -5.83
C ALA A 143 11.41 4.17 -6.64
N THR A 144 12.24 3.35 -7.27
CA THR A 144 11.82 2.22 -8.10
C THR A 144 12.65 0.98 -7.81
N LYS A 145 12.25 -0.17 -8.40
CA LYS A 145 12.96 -1.46 -8.32
C LYS A 145 13.22 -1.91 -6.88
N GLY A 146 12.18 -1.83 -6.03
CA GLY A 146 12.31 -2.16 -4.61
C GLY A 146 13.24 -1.19 -3.89
N TRP A 147 13.11 0.11 -4.23
CA TRP A 147 13.81 1.26 -3.62
C TRP A 147 15.32 1.33 -3.87
N LYS A 148 15.82 0.52 -4.82
CA LYS A 148 17.25 0.46 -5.17
C LYS A 148 17.68 1.56 -6.13
N GLU A 149 16.75 2.10 -6.90
CA GLU A 149 16.98 3.14 -7.89
C GLU A 149 16.05 4.32 -7.64
N VAL A 150 16.46 5.50 -8.03
CA VAL A 150 15.61 6.70 -8.10
C VAL A 150 15.45 7.13 -9.54
N LYS A 151 14.29 7.69 -9.88
CA LYS A 151 13.98 8.19 -11.21
C LYS A 151 14.26 9.68 -11.30
N ASP A 152 14.86 10.10 -12.41
CA ASP A 152 14.93 11.50 -12.81
C ASP A 152 13.60 11.92 -13.48
N LEU A 153 12.55 11.87 -12.67
CA LEU A 153 11.18 12.26 -13.06
C LEU A 153 10.58 13.05 -11.91
N GLN A 154 10.12 14.27 -12.23
CA GLN A 154 9.46 15.09 -11.23
C GLN A 154 8.11 14.47 -10.83
N ILE A 155 7.81 14.46 -9.53
CA ILE A 155 6.55 13.93 -9.01
C ILE A 155 5.37 14.68 -9.64
N SER A 156 5.47 16.01 -9.81
CA SER A 156 4.45 16.86 -10.44
C SER A 156 4.11 16.44 -11.87
N ASP A 157 5.13 16.13 -12.68
CA ASP A 157 4.95 15.74 -14.08
C ASP A 157 4.28 14.38 -14.18
N PHE A 158 4.68 13.45 -13.31
CA PHE A 158 4.05 12.14 -13.22
C PHE A 158 2.57 12.27 -12.81
N LEU A 159 2.27 12.99 -11.72
CA LEU A 159 0.90 13.16 -11.23
C LEU A 159 0.00 13.80 -12.28
N LYS A 160 0.49 14.81 -12.99
CA LYS A 160 -0.23 15.44 -14.11
C LYS A 160 -0.50 14.46 -15.25
N SER A 161 0.43 13.55 -15.54
CA SER A 161 0.28 12.57 -16.63
C SER A 161 -0.81 11.52 -16.38
N ILE A 162 -1.25 11.36 -15.14
CA ILE A 162 -2.23 10.36 -14.71
C ILE A 162 -3.56 10.99 -14.20
N GLU A 163 -3.68 12.31 -14.20
CA GLU A 163 -4.79 13.05 -13.56
C GLU A 163 -6.17 12.64 -14.09
N ASP A 164 -6.26 12.34 -15.40
CA ASP A 164 -7.51 11.95 -16.07
C ASP A 164 -7.79 10.45 -16.08
N LEU A 165 -6.93 9.65 -15.45
CA LEU A 165 -7.09 8.21 -15.41
C LEU A 165 -7.99 7.77 -14.23
N ASN A 166 -8.84 6.77 -14.46
CA ASN A 166 -9.71 6.20 -13.42
C ASN A 166 -8.93 5.29 -12.45
N ILE A 167 -8.00 5.88 -11.71
CA ILE A 167 -7.14 5.22 -10.72
C ILE A 167 -7.87 5.17 -9.38
N ASN A 168 -7.75 4.07 -8.64
CA ASN A 168 -8.37 3.90 -7.32
C ASN A 168 -7.74 4.78 -6.26
N SER A 169 -6.40 4.81 -6.20
CA SER A 169 -5.65 5.65 -5.25
C SER A 169 -4.15 5.70 -5.58
N ILE A 170 -3.47 6.67 -4.99
CA ILE A 170 -2.01 6.74 -4.93
C ILE A 170 -1.57 6.37 -3.52
N ILE A 171 -0.77 5.33 -3.38
CA ILE A 171 -0.14 4.95 -2.12
C ILE A 171 1.16 5.72 -2.02
N ILE A 172 1.23 6.65 -1.09
CA ILE A 172 2.39 7.54 -0.89
C ILE A 172 3.23 6.97 0.24
N THR A 173 4.41 6.42 -0.09
CA THR A 173 5.30 5.79 0.90
C THR A 173 6.54 6.65 1.15
N ASP A 174 6.77 7.05 2.41
CA ASP A 174 8.08 7.54 2.82
C ASP A 174 9.03 6.37 3.06
N VAL A 175 9.91 6.12 2.07
CA VAL A 175 10.87 5.01 2.10
C VAL A 175 11.84 5.10 3.28
N MET A 176 12.22 6.33 3.66
CA MET A 176 13.18 6.56 4.75
C MET A 176 12.58 6.27 6.14
N ARG A 177 11.26 6.34 6.26
CA ARG A 177 10.54 6.07 7.51
C ARG A 177 9.90 4.69 7.54
N ASP A 178 9.83 3.97 6.40
CA ASP A 178 9.18 2.65 6.37
C ASP A 178 9.90 1.64 7.26
N GLY A 179 9.14 0.97 8.12
CA GLY A 179 9.65 0.06 9.15
C GLY A 179 10.37 0.71 10.33
N MET A 180 10.54 2.06 10.34
CA MET A 180 11.32 2.78 11.36
C MET A 180 10.47 3.27 12.54
N LYS A 181 9.15 3.34 12.42
CA LYS A 181 8.23 3.88 13.46
C LYS A 181 8.63 5.29 13.93
N GLN A 182 8.91 6.19 12.99
CA GLN A 182 9.31 7.58 13.25
C GLN A 182 8.17 8.59 13.11
N GLY A 183 6.93 8.11 12.94
CA GLY A 183 5.76 8.91 12.65
C GLY A 183 5.57 9.19 11.17
N ILE A 184 4.35 9.59 10.78
CA ILE A 184 3.99 9.95 9.42
C ILE A 184 4.74 11.22 8.99
N ASN A 185 5.25 11.24 7.75
CA ASN A 185 5.83 12.43 7.15
C ASN A 185 4.72 13.31 6.55
N PHE A 186 4.10 14.12 7.38
CA PHE A 186 2.99 14.98 6.96
C PHE A 186 3.39 16.00 5.90
N GLU A 187 4.59 16.56 5.97
CA GLU A 187 5.09 17.52 4.99
C GLU A 187 5.18 16.89 3.59
N MET A 188 5.80 15.71 3.49
CA MET A 188 5.88 14.98 2.23
C MET A 188 4.48 14.62 1.70
N LEU A 189 3.59 14.15 2.57
CA LEU A 189 2.23 13.78 2.22
C LEU A 189 1.45 14.98 1.67
N GLU A 190 1.52 16.13 2.35
CA GLU A 190 0.90 17.38 1.92
C GLU A 190 1.44 17.85 0.57
N ASN A 191 2.77 17.83 0.40
CA ASN A 191 3.44 18.24 -0.83
C ASN A 191 2.99 17.41 -2.06
N VAL A 192 2.67 16.14 -1.88
CA VAL A 192 2.11 15.31 -2.97
C VAL A 192 0.63 15.60 -3.18
N MET A 193 -0.16 15.66 -2.12
CA MET A 193 -1.61 15.82 -2.20
C MET A 193 -2.05 17.13 -2.85
N VAL A 194 -1.32 18.22 -2.66
CA VAL A 194 -1.65 19.51 -3.31
C VAL A 194 -1.50 19.46 -4.83
N GLN A 195 -0.83 18.44 -5.37
CA GLN A 195 -0.56 18.28 -6.80
C GLN A 195 -1.50 17.29 -7.50
N THR A 196 -2.47 16.69 -6.80
CA THR A 196 -3.39 15.70 -7.38
C THR A 196 -4.78 15.81 -6.78
N LYS A 197 -5.79 15.34 -7.51
CA LYS A 197 -7.17 15.15 -7.00
C LYS A 197 -7.49 13.68 -6.72
N ILE A 198 -6.57 12.78 -7.03
CA ILE A 198 -6.72 11.33 -6.83
C ILE A 198 -6.66 11.02 -5.33
N ASP A 199 -7.51 10.10 -4.88
CA ASP A 199 -7.48 9.62 -3.50
C ASP A 199 -6.10 9.09 -3.13
N CYS A 200 -5.63 9.40 -1.91
CA CYS A 200 -4.31 9.03 -1.43
C CYS A 200 -4.40 8.08 -0.23
N VAL A 201 -3.43 7.18 -0.11
CA VAL A 201 -3.22 6.31 1.04
C VAL A 201 -1.84 6.60 1.61
N ALA A 202 -1.76 7.00 2.88
CA ALA A 202 -0.49 7.26 3.55
C ALA A 202 0.21 5.94 3.89
N SER A 203 1.52 5.89 3.68
CA SER A 203 2.36 4.71 3.99
C SER A 203 3.75 5.11 4.47
N GLY A 204 4.33 4.25 5.32
CA GLY A 204 5.66 4.45 5.90
C GLY A 204 5.65 5.31 7.17
N GLY A 205 6.32 4.84 8.20
CA GLY A 205 6.62 5.58 9.41
C GLY A 205 5.59 5.49 10.53
N VAL A 206 4.35 5.10 10.32
CA VAL A 206 3.33 5.01 11.40
C VAL A 206 3.90 4.29 12.61
N SER A 207 3.87 4.96 13.76
CA SER A 207 4.56 4.51 14.98
C SER A 207 3.60 4.14 16.11
N ASN A 208 2.55 4.90 16.31
CA ASN A 208 1.61 4.75 17.40
C ASN A 208 0.25 5.37 17.08
N ILE A 209 -0.68 5.24 18.00
CA ILE A 209 -2.07 5.69 17.84
C ILE A 209 -2.19 7.21 17.63
N SER A 210 -1.25 8.01 18.16
CA SER A 210 -1.26 9.46 18.01
C SER A 210 -1.07 9.89 16.55
N ASP A 211 -0.32 9.12 15.75
CA ASP A 211 -0.15 9.39 14.32
C ASP A 211 -1.50 9.32 13.60
N LEU A 212 -2.34 8.34 13.95
CA LEU A 212 -3.68 8.16 13.37
C LEU A 212 -4.63 9.28 13.81
N ILE A 213 -4.55 9.69 15.07
CA ILE A 213 -5.33 10.82 15.61
C ILE A 213 -4.96 12.12 14.87
N ILE A 214 -3.67 12.39 14.69
CA ILE A 214 -3.20 13.58 13.97
C ILE A 214 -3.66 13.53 12.51
N LEU A 215 -3.48 12.40 11.82
CA LEU A 215 -3.91 12.23 10.43
C LEU A 215 -5.41 12.47 10.27
N LYS A 216 -6.24 11.92 11.17
CA LYS A 216 -7.68 12.14 11.20
C LYS A 216 -8.05 13.60 11.46
N LYS A 217 -7.38 14.26 12.41
CA LYS A 217 -7.61 15.68 12.76
C LYS A 217 -7.29 16.64 11.62
N LYS A 218 -6.28 16.33 10.81
CA LYS A 218 -5.92 17.14 9.63
C LYS A 218 -7.01 17.14 8.55
N ASN A 219 -7.91 16.16 8.58
CA ASN A 219 -9.14 16.10 7.77
C ASN A 219 -8.89 16.36 6.27
N TYR A 220 -7.82 15.78 5.71
CA TYR A 220 -7.52 15.90 4.29
C TYR A 220 -8.59 15.21 3.44
N SER A 221 -9.17 15.92 2.50
CA SER A 221 -10.25 15.39 1.65
C SER A 221 -9.81 14.24 0.73
N GLN A 222 -8.53 14.16 0.41
CA GLN A 222 -7.95 13.13 -0.46
C GLN A 222 -7.46 11.89 0.31
N ILE A 223 -7.32 11.97 1.64
CA ILE A 223 -6.88 10.79 2.40
C ILE A 223 -8.00 9.77 2.49
N LYS A 224 -7.83 8.67 1.76
CA LYS A 224 -8.68 7.49 1.76
C LYS A 224 -8.36 6.53 2.90
N GLY A 225 -7.07 6.44 3.26
CA GLY A 225 -6.64 5.51 4.29
C GLY A 225 -5.16 5.60 4.64
N VAL A 226 -4.75 4.71 5.52
CA VAL A 226 -3.38 4.60 5.99
C VAL A 226 -2.95 3.13 6.10
N ILE A 227 -1.75 2.83 5.62
CA ILE A 227 -1.13 1.51 5.76
C ILE A 227 -0.35 1.47 7.07
N VAL A 228 -0.64 0.45 7.88
CA VAL A 228 0.01 0.24 9.17
C VAL A 228 0.64 -1.14 9.18
N GLY A 229 1.97 -1.17 9.25
CA GLY A 229 2.74 -2.41 9.28
C GLY A 229 3.30 -2.69 10.67
N LYS A 230 4.58 -2.46 10.84
CA LYS A 230 5.38 -2.84 12.03
C LYS A 230 4.76 -2.43 13.36
N ALA A 231 4.10 -1.26 13.44
CA ALA A 231 3.51 -0.77 14.68
C ALA A 231 2.39 -1.68 15.22
N ILE A 232 1.65 -2.38 14.35
CA ILE A 232 0.67 -3.39 14.78
C ILE A 232 1.37 -4.64 15.29
N TYR A 233 2.33 -5.17 14.54
CA TYR A 233 3.06 -6.38 14.92
C TYR A 233 3.82 -6.21 16.24
N ASP A 234 4.44 -5.05 16.47
CA ASP A 234 5.14 -4.70 17.70
C ASP A 234 4.18 -4.27 18.82
N LYS A 235 2.84 -4.37 18.62
CA LYS A 235 1.81 -4.01 19.60
C LYS A 235 1.85 -2.53 20.06
N ASN A 236 2.41 -1.63 19.25
CA ASN A 236 2.37 -0.19 19.50
C ASN A 236 1.00 0.42 19.13
N ILE A 237 0.23 -0.28 18.30
CA ILE A 237 -1.13 0.09 17.90
C ILE A 237 -2.04 -1.11 18.12
N ASP A 238 -3.05 -0.93 18.94
CA ASP A 238 -4.19 -1.84 19.03
C ASP A 238 -5.14 -1.56 17.85
N ILE A 239 -5.49 -2.60 17.09
CA ILE A 239 -6.32 -2.47 15.88
C ILE A 239 -7.73 -2.01 16.23
N ALA A 240 -8.33 -2.54 17.31
CA ALA A 240 -9.69 -2.20 17.69
C ALA A 240 -9.80 -0.73 18.13
N GLU A 241 -8.76 -0.21 18.82
CA GLU A 241 -8.65 1.20 19.16
C GLU A 241 -8.47 2.06 17.91
N ALA A 242 -7.55 1.66 17.01
CA ALA A 242 -7.29 2.35 15.76
C ALA A 242 -8.55 2.47 14.90
N LEU A 243 -9.34 1.41 14.77
CA LEU A 243 -10.59 1.41 14.04
C LEU A 243 -11.64 2.40 14.61
N LYS A 244 -11.68 2.58 15.93
CA LYS A 244 -12.57 3.59 16.57
C LYS A 244 -12.18 5.03 16.21
N ILE A 245 -10.88 5.29 16.06
CA ILE A 245 -10.36 6.63 15.71
C ILE A 245 -10.67 7.01 14.27
N VAL A 246 -10.54 6.06 13.34
CA VAL A 246 -10.66 6.34 11.90
C VAL A 246 -12.11 6.34 11.40
N ARG A 247 -13.01 5.75 12.13
CA ARG A 247 -14.46 5.77 11.88
C ARG A 247 -15.09 7.06 12.41
#